data_5719e775fae777871bbb0c14335c22c7
#
_entry.id   5719e775fae777871bbb0c14335c22c7
#
_cell.length_a   1.000
_cell.length_b   1.000
_cell.length_c   1.000
_cell.angle_alpha   90.00
_cell.angle_beta   90.00
_cell.angle_gamma   90.00
#
_symmetry.space_group_name_H-M   'P 1'
#
loop_
_entity.id
_entity.type
_entity.pdbx_description
1 polymer ?
#
loop_
_entity_poly.entity_id
_entity_poly.type
_entity_poly.pdbx_seq_one_letter_code
_entity_poly.pdbx_strand_id
1 'polypeptide(L)'
;VVDTTQLGKKLTQGNRYVYLLKPDAMLQILDGRGDFLPKATTTALDFLSKDEDGFFLMVEGSQIDWGGHNNDAKYIIKEMLDFDKVVGLALDFAEKDGNTLVIVTADHETGGFALSAAKMFGKDEYGGIEPTFSTTGHTAALIPVFAFGPGAERFMGIYQNNDIFFKMKRSFSLK
;
A
#
# COMPACT_ATOMS: atom_id res chain seq x y z
N VAL A 1 -23.93 5.24 5.49
CA VAL A 1 -23.44 3.94 5.00
C VAL A 1 -23.77 3.86 3.52
N VAL A 2 -22.78 3.62 2.69
CA VAL A 2 -22.92 3.55 1.23
C VAL A 2 -22.31 2.20 0.79
N ASP A 3 -22.96 1.52 -0.11
CA ASP A 3 -22.49 0.24 -0.64
C ASP A 3 -21.46 0.40 -1.79
N THR A 4 -20.86 -0.71 -2.22
CA THR A 4 -19.85 -0.72 -3.29
C THR A 4 -20.33 -0.10 -4.62
N THR A 5 -21.64 -0.04 -4.86
CA THR A 5 -22.21 0.54 -6.08
C THR A 5 -22.05 2.06 -6.15
N GLN A 6 -21.69 2.68 -5.03
CA GLN A 6 -21.48 4.11 -4.93
C GLN A 6 -20.01 4.52 -5.16
N LEU A 7 -19.08 3.56 -5.21
CA LEU A 7 -17.69 3.84 -5.58
C LEU A 7 -17.61 4.41 -6.99
N GLY A 8 -16.86 5.51 -7.14
CA GLY A 8 -16.78 6.24 -8.41
C GLY A 8 -17.90 7.23 -8.67
N LYS A 9 -18.93 7.32 -7.80
CA LYS A 9 -19.92 8.40 -7.86
C LYS A 9 -19.35 9.66 -7.23
N LYS A 10 -19.75 10.82 -7.77
CA LYS A 10 -19.33 12.12 -7.24
C LYS A 10 -19.83 12.30 -5.80
N LEU A 11 -18.92 12.44 -4.85
CA LEU A 11 -19.21 12.75 -3.46
C LEU A 11 -19.47 14.25 -3.29
N THR A 12 -20.34 14.62 -2.34
CA THR A 12 -20.69 16.01 -2.06
C THR A 12 -19.82 16.54 -0.92
N GLN A 13 -19.16 17.68 -1.13
CA GLN A 13 -18.37 18.35 -0.08
C GLN A 13 -19.23 18.69 1.14
N GLY A 14 -18.59 18.74 2.31
CA GLY A 14 -19.27 19.00 3.59
C GLY A 14 -19.92 17.77 4.23
N ASN A 15 -20.03 16.65 3.52
CA ASN A 15 -20.51 15.39 4.07
C ASN A 15 -19.37 14.47 4.49
N ARG A 16 -19.68 13.57 5.45
CA ARG A 16 -18.80 12.47 5.86
C ARG A 16 -19.32 11.17 5.28
N TYR A 17 -18.42 10.34 4.74
CA TYR A 17 -18.78 9.08 4.10
C TYR A 17 -18.13 7.91 4.81
N VAL A 18 -18.87 6.83 4.99
CA VAL A 18 -18.40 5.55 5.51
C VAL A 18 -18.91 4.45 4.59
N TYR A 19 -18.02 3.64 4.06
CA TYR A 19 -18.33 2.48 3.24
C TYR A 19 -18.04 1.21 4.03
N LEU A 20 -19.08 0.44 4.37
CA LEU A 20 -18.97 -0.87 5.02
C LEU A 20 -19.29 -1.94 3.98
N LEU A 21 -18.28 -2.59 3.44
CA LEU A 21 -18.40 -3.38 2.21
C LEU A 21 -18.58 -4.87 2.47
N LYS A 22 -17.91 -5.38 3.48
CA LYS A 22 -17.93 -6.80 3.88
C LYS A 22 -17.84 -6.90 5.40
N PRO A 23 -18.38 -7.97 6.02
CA PRO A 23 -18.33 -8.14 7.48
C PRO A 23 -16.90 -8.32 8.01
N ASP A 24 -16.06 -9.05 7.28
CA ASP A 24 -14.72 -9.44 7.74
C ASP A 24 -13.62 -8.72 6.93
N ALA A 25 -13.42 -9.10 5.68
CA ALA A 25 -12.40 -8.53 4.80
C ALA A 25 -12.87 -8.49 3.35
N MET A 26 -12.23 -7.64 2.55
CA MET A 26 -12.42 -7.65 1.10
C MET A 26 -11.80 -8.92 0.50
N LEU A 27 -12.39 -9.39 -0.61
CA LEU A 27 -11.85 -10.50 -1.36
C LEU A 27 -10.43 -10.22 -1.83
N GLN A 28 -9.61 -11.26 -1.93
CA GLN A 28 -8.33 -11.15 -2.64
C GLN A 28 -8.55 -10.97 -4.15
N ILE A 29 -7.52 -10.50 -4.85
CA ILE A 29 -7.58 -10.31 -6.31
C ILE A 29 -7.92 -11.61 -7.03
N LEU A 30 -7.36 -12.73 -6.60
CA LEU A 30 -7.61 -14.05 -7.19
C LEU A 30 -9.06 -14.50 -7.05
N ASP A 31 -9.79 -14.00 -6.05
CA ASP A 31 -11.20 -14.30 -5.78
C ASP A 31 -12.15 -13.24 -6.38
N GLY A 32 -11.63 -12.35 -7.22
CA GLY A 32 -12.45 -11.44 -8.00
C GLY A 32 -12.72 -10.07 -7.35
N ARG A 33 -11.83 -9.54 -6.47
CA ARG A 33 -11.93 -8.15 -5.99
C ARG A 33 -11.93 -7.14 -7.13
N GLY A 34 -11.26 -7.44 -8.24
CA GLY A 34 -11.15 -6.55 -9.40
C GLY A 34 -10.50 -5.22 -9.05
N ASP A 35 -10.88 -4.15 -9.72
CA ASP A 35 -10.29 -2.81 -9.56
C ASP A 35 -10.81 -2.04 -8.34
N PHE A 36 -11.21 -2.73 -7.27
CA PHE A 36 -11.79 -2.07 -6.10
C PHE A 36 -10.83 -1.06 -5.47
N LEU A 37 -9.59 -1.48 -5.13
CA LEU A 37 -8.64 -0.64 -4.41
C LEU A 37 -8.19 0.58 -5.23
N PRO A 38 -7.82 0.45 -6.50
CA PRO A 38 -7.56 1.60 -7.38
C PRO A 38 -8.75 2.58 -7.47
N LYS A 39 -9.97 2.08 -7.64
CA LYS A 39 -11.17 2.94 -7.73
C LYS A 39 -11.48 3.65 -6.42
N ALA A 40 -11.35 2.97 -5.29
CA ALA A 40 -11.54 3.55 -3.98
C ALA A 40 -10.53 4.67 -3.71
N THR A 41 -9.26 4.43 -4.06
CA THR A 41 -8.19 5.41 -3.92
C THR A 41 -8.44 6.64 -4.78
N THR A 42 -8.78 6.47 -6.05
CA THR A 42 -9.12 7.60 -6.95
C THR A 42 -10.30 8.38 -6.40
N THR A 43 -11.36 7.70 -5.95
CA THR A 43 -12.54 8.36 -5.37
C THR A 43 -12.18 9.18 -4.12
N ALA A 44 -11.30 8.64 -3.27
CA ALA A 44 -10.85 9.34 -2.07
C ALA A 44 -9.98 10.56 -2.41
N LEU A 45 -9.04 10.43 -3.34
CA LEU A 45 -8.21 11.54 -3.81
C LEU A 45 -9.08 12.64 -4.42
N ASP A 46 -10.01 12.31 -5.31
CA ASP A 46 -10.92 13.26 -5.95
C ASP A 46 -11.81 14.01 -4.96
N PHE A 47 -12.14 13.39 -3.83
CA PHE A 47 -12.94 14.00 -2.79
C PHE A 47 -12.10 14.85 -1.84
N LEU A 48 -11.03 14.29 -1.30
CA LEU A 48 -10.23 14.90 -0.24
C LEU A 48 -9.39 16.08 -0.75
N SER A 49 -8.91 16.03 -1.99
CA SER A 49 -8.08 17.09 -2.59
C SER A 49 -8.79 18.44 -2.75
N LYS A 50 -10.10 18.50 -2.50
CA LYS A 50 -10.88 19.75 -2.55
C LYS A 50 -10.91 20.49 -1.22
N ASP A 51 -10.33 19.92 -0.18
CA ASP A 51 -10.21 20.57 1.12
C ASP A 51 -9.02 21.53 1.10
N GLU A 52 -9.28 22.81 1.35
CA GLU A 52 -8.27 23.88 1.33
C GLU A 52 -7.26 23.75 2.49
N ASP A 53 -7.65 23.08 3.57
CA ASP A 53 -6.77 22.81 4.72
C ASP A 53 -5.86 21.60 4.48
N GLY A 54 -6.01 20.92 3.34
CA GLY A 54 -5.28 19.71 2.96
C GLY A 54 -5.95 18.43 3.46
N PHE A 55 -5.29 17.30 3.24
CA PHE A 55 -5.84 16.00 3.63
C PHE A 55 -4.75 15.00 4.03
N PHE A 56 -5.17 13.98 4.76
CA PHE A 56 -4.43 12.75 5.01
C PHE A 56 -5.23 11.58 4.45
N LEU A 57 -4.60 10.77 3.63
CA LEU A 57 -5.17 9.54 3.08
C LEU A 57 -4.25 8.36 3.39
N MET A 58 -4.77 7.34 4.07
CA MET A 58 -4.10 6.06 4.22
C MET A 58 -4.80 5.03 3.33
N VAL A 59 -4.02 4.28 2.57
CA VAL A 59 -4.49 3.18 1.74
C VAL A 59 -3.70 1.93 2.10
N GLU A 60 -4.39 0.84 2.37
CA GLU A 60 -3.79 -0.40 2.82
C GLU A 60 -3.99 -1.52 1.80
N GLY A 61 -2.89 -2.18 1.43
CA GLY A 61 -2.88 -3.44 0.68
C GLY A 61 -2.91 -4.64 1.62
N SER A 62 -3.90 -4.73 2.51
CA SER A 62 -3.97 -5.70 3.62
C SER A 62 -3.84 -7.17 3.21
N GLN A 63 -4.26 -7.51 2.01
CA GLN A 63 -4.25 -8.88 1.52
C GLN A 63 -2.83 -9.40 1.17
N ILE A 64 -1.83 -8.52 1.12
CA ILE A 64 -0.42 -8.91 0.96
C ILE A 64 0.04 -9.70 2.20
N ASP A 65 -0.27 -9.19 3.39
CA ASP A 65 0.00 -9.84 4.66
C ASP A 65 -0.67 -11.23 4.75
N TRP A 66 -1.93 -11.33 4.36
CA TRP A 66 -2.66 -12.60 4.35
C TRP A 66 -2.02 -13.63 3.40
N GLY A 67 -1.51 -13.18 2.25
CA GLY A 67 -0.72 -14.01 1.35
C GLY A 67 0.56 -14.54 2.01
N GLY A 68 1.22 -13.70 2.81
CA GLY A 68 2.39 -14.06 3.62
C GLY A 68 2.07 -15.11 4.66
N HIS A 69 1.02 -14.92 5.45
CA HIS A 69 0.55 -15.90 6.43
C HIS A 69 0.21 -17.26 5.82
N ASN A 70 -0.31 -17.26 4.58
CA ASN A 70 -0.64 -18.48 3.85
C ASN A 70 0.57 -19.11 3.14
N ASN A 71 1.73 -18.46 3.16
CA ASN A 71 2.90 -18.87 2.37
C ASN A 71 2.56 -19.08 0.88
N ASP A 72 1.67 -18.26 0.36
CA ASP A 72 1.21 -18.32 -1.03
C ASP A 72 1.83 -17.18 -1.87
N ALA A 73 2.90 -17.50 -2.58
CA ALA A 73 3.60 -16.54 -3.43
C ALA A 73 2.72 -15.96 -4.55
N LYS A 74 1.82 -16.76 -5.12
CA LYS A 74 0.92 -16.28 -6.18
C LYS A 74 -0.06 -15.24 -5.63
N TYR A 75 -0.54 -15.47 -4.42
CA TYR A 75 -1.39 -14.52 -3.71
C TYR A 75 -0.65 -13.20 -3.47
N ILE A 76 0.53 -13.25 -2.82
CA ILE A 76 1.36 -12.07 -2.56
C ILE A 76 1.62 -11.29 -3.84
N ILE A 77 2.10 -11.96 -4.90
CA ILE A 77 2.44 -11.30 -6.16
C ILE A 77 1.24 -10.60 -6.78
N LYS A 78 0.05 -11.21 -6.74
CA LYS A 78 -1.15 -10.59 -7.30
C LYS A 78 -1.62 -9.38 -6.51
N GLU A 79 -1.56 -9.45 -5.19
CA GLU A 79 -1.88 -8.33 -4.31
C GLU A 79 -0.86 -7.18 -4.44
N MET A 80 0.43 -7.50 -4.49
CA MET A 80 1.49 -6.51 -4.74
C MET A 80 1.32 -5.78 -6.08
N LEU A 81 0.99 -6.49 -7.16
CA LEU A 81 0.74 -5.88 -8.46
C LEU A 81 -0.52 -5.00 -8.49
N ASP A 82 -1.52 -5.31 -7.68
CA ASP A 82 -2.70 -4.45 -7.52
C ASP A 82 -2.37 -3.21 -6.69
N PHE A 83 -1.61 -3.37 -5.62
CA PHE A 83 -1.15 -2.26 -4.78
C PHE A 83 -0.17 -1.33 -5.54
N ASP A 84 0.70 -1.88 -6.39
CA ASP A 84 1.60 -1.11 -7.25
C ASP A 84 0.83 -0.13 -8.16
N LYS A 85 -0.32 -0.54 -8.70
CA LYS A 85 -1.21 0.37 -9.45
C LYS A 85 -1.71 1.52 -8.59
N VAL A 86 -2.03 1.25 -7.34
CA VAL A 86 -2.48 2.27 -6.38
C VAL A 86 -1.36 3.26 -6.07
N VAL A 87 -0.15 2.75 -5.88
CA VAL A 87 1.05 3.60 -5.72
C VAL A 87 1.24 4.49 -6.95
N GLY A 88 1.12 3.92 -8.16
CA GLY A 88 1.18 4.68 -9.41
C GLY A 88 0.16 5.83 -9.46
N LEU A 89 -1.11 5.56 -9.09
CA LEU A 89 -2.15 6.60 -9.02
C LEU A 89 -1.81 7.72 -8.02
N ALA A 90 -1.26 7.35 -6.86
CA ALA A 90 -0.86 8.32 -5.85
C ALA A 90 0.33 9.19 -6.31
N LEU A 91 1.30 8.60 -7.00
CA LEU A 91 2.44 9.30 -7.58
C LEU A 91 2.01 10.25 -8.71
N ASP A 92 1.15 9.79 -9.62
CA ASP A 92 0.58 10.62 -10.70
C ASP A 92 -0.20 11.82 -10.14
N PHE A 93 -0.94 11.62 -9.06
CA PHE A 93 -1.65 12.69 -8.37
C PHE A 93 -0.65 13.69 -7.76
N ALA A 94 0.34 13.20 -7.00
CA ALA A 94 1.32 14.03 -6.32
C ALA A 94 2.18 14.84 -7.28
N GLU A 95 2.56 14.26 -8.42
CA GLU A 95 3.33 14.95 -9.46
C GLU A 95 2.54 16.11 -10.07
N LYS A 96 1.24 15.92 -10.34
CA LYS A 96 0.35 16.96 -10.87
C LYS A 96 0.04 18.05 -9.85
N ASP A 97 -0.16 17.66 -8.60
CA ASP A 97 -0.49 18.57 -7.51
C ASP A 97 0.71 19.41 -7.05
N GLY A 98 1.89 18.81 -7.00
CA GLY A 98 3.15 19.44 -6.61
C GLY A 98 3.30 19.72 -5.10
N ASN A 99 2.23 19.52 -4.30
CA ASN A 99 2.21 19.78 -2.86
C ASN A 99 1.91 18.53 -2.02
N THR A 100 1.71 17.38 -2.66
CA THR A 100 1.40 16.11 -1.99
C THR A 100 2.68 15.31 -1.72
N LEU A 101 2.85 14.87 -0.46
CA LEU A 101 3.86 13.90 -0.05
C LEU A 101 3.26 12.51 -0.07
N VAL A 102 3.85 11.60 -0.84
CA VAL A 102 3.50 10.17 -0.86
C VAL A 102 4.54 9.39 -0.05
N ILE A 103 4.07 8.52 0.83
CA ILE A 103 4.91 7.60 1.62
C ILE A 103 4.41 6.19 1.37
N VAL A 104 5.31 5.27 1.02
CA VAL A 104 5.00 3.85 0.84
C VAL A 104 5.86 3.05 1.80
N THR A 105 5.23 2.26 2.65
CA THR A 105 5.90 1.44 3.65
C THR A 105 5.00 0.27 4.06
N ALA A 106 5.48 -0.59 4.92
CA ALA A 106 4.68 -1.58 5.65
C ALA A 106 4.96 -1.46 7.15
N ASP A 107 4.11 -2.05 7.96
CA ASP A 107 4.27 -2.16 9.41
C ASP A 107 5.23 -3.29 9.80
N HIS A 108 5.24 -4.40 9.04
CA HIS A 108 6.13 -5.55 9.20
C HIS A 108 6.25 -6.34 7.90
N GLU A 109 7.13 -7.32 7.90
CA GLU A 109 7.20 -8.40 6.93
C GLU A 109 6.42 -9.62 7.43
N THR A 110 5.87 -10.41 6.52
CA THR A 110 5.09 -11.62 6.81
C THR A 110 5.52 -12.80 5.94
N GLY A 111 5.68 -13.96 6.58
CA GLY A 111 6.03 -15.22 5.92
C GLY A 111 7.52 -15.48 5.84
N GLY A 112 8.39 -14.52 6.15
CA GLY A 112 9.81 -14.61 5.84
C GLY A 112 10.02 -14.81 4.34
N PHE A 113 9.22 -14.11 3.53
CA PHE A 113 9.20 -14.23 2.08
C PHE A 113 10.51 -13.77 1.45
N ALA A 114 11.11 -14.61 0.65
CA ALA A 114 12.32 -14.29 -0.10
C ALA A 114 12.24 -14.84 -1.53
N LEU A 115 12.90 -14.14 -2.44
CA LEU A 115 13.10 -14.58 -3.83
C LEU A 115 14.48 -15.21 -3.94
N SER A 116 14.52 -16.51 -4.06
CA SER A 116 15.74 -17.31 -4.18
C SER A 116 16.02 -17.70 -5.63
N ALA A 117 17.27 -18.05 -5.95
CA ALA A 117 17.58 -18.64 -7.23
C ALA A 117 17.02 -20.07 -7.32
N ALA A 118 16.33 -20.42 -8.40
CA ALA A 118 15.69 -21.71 -8.59
C ALA A 118 16.65 -22.90 -8.71
N LYS A 119 17.94 -22.66 -9.01
CA LYS A 119 18.99 -23.70 -9.06
C LYS A 119 20.32 -23.14 -8.54
N MET A 120 20.83 -23.76 -7.47
CA MET A 120 22.07 -23.34 -6.83
C MET A 120 23.32 -24.15 -7.23
N PHE A 121 23.19 -25.27 -7.96
CA PHE A 121 24.30 -26.14 -8.30
C PHE A 121 24.30 -26.56 -9.76
N GLY A 122 25.28 -26.08 -10.52
CA GLY A 122 25.69 -26.58 -11.83
C GLY A 122 25.45 -25.61 -12.98
N LYS A 123 26.50 -24.90 -13.33
CA LYS A 123 26.73 -24.12 -14.56
C LYS A 123 25.80 -22.93 -14.81
N ASP A 124 26.33 -21.74 -14.64
CA ASP A 124 26.20 -20.48 -15.38
C ASP A 124 24.78 -19.94 -15.73
N GLU A 125 23.69 -20.56 -15.27
CA GLU A 125 22.37 -20.07 -15.51
C GLU A 125 21.63 -19.94 -14.19
N TYR A 126 21.40 -18.70 -13.76
CA TYR A 126 20.33 -18.41 -12.79
C TYR A 126 19.01 -18.77 -13.47
N GLY A 127 18.60 -20.03 -13.35
CA GLY A 127 17.49 -20.63 -14.09
C GLY A 127 16.10 -20.18 -13.66
N GLY A 128 15.98 -19.03 -13.02
CA GLY A 128 14.72 -18.45 -12.57
C GLY A 128 14.74 -18.02 -11.12
N ILE A 129 13.65 -17.44 -10.70
CA ILE A 129 13.39 -17.01 -9.30
C ILE A 129 12.39 -17.97 -8.67
N GLU A 130 12.73 -18.51 -7.51
CA GLU A 130 11.85 -19.35 -6.71
C GLU A 130 11.46 -18.62 -5.40
N PRO A 131 10.18 -18.43 -5.13
CA PRO A 131 9.71 -17.86 -3.88
C PRO A 131 9.91 -18.89 -2.75
N THR A 132 10.42 -18.42 -1.61
CA THR A 132 10.62 -19.23 -0.42
C THR A 132 10.03 -18.52 0.80
N PHE A 133 9.64 -19.30 1.81
CA PHE A 133 9.08 -18.83 3.07
C PHE A 133 9.81 -19.49 4.23
N SER A 134 9.99 -18.78 5.33
CA SER A 134 10.64 -19.31 6.53
C SER A 134 9.69 -19.43 7.73
N THR A 135 8.52 -18.84 7.68
CA THR A 135 7.52 -18.84 8.75
C THR A 135 6.12 -18.61 8.17
N THR A 136 5.09 -18.76 8.98
CA THR A 136 3.72 -18.27 8.70
C THR A 136 3.38 -17.01 9.52
N GLY A 137 4.32 -16.51 10.29
CA GLY A 137 4.17 -15.31 11.12
C GLY A 137 4.95 -14.14 10.55
N HIS A 138 5.05 -13.08 11.36
CA HIS A 138 5.84 -11.91 11.04
C HIS A 138 7.32 -12.14 11.33
N THR A 139 8.18 -11.38 10.65
CA THR A 139 9.62 -11.36 10.93
C THR A 139 10.08 -9.97 11.35
N ALA A 140 11.29 -9.90 11.89
CA ALA A 140 11.96 -8.64 12.23
C ALA A 140 12.81 -8.09 11.08
N ALA A 141 12.48 -8.41 9.84
CA ALA A 141 13.16 -7.85 8.68
C ALA A 141 12.98 -6.32 8.62
N LEU A 142 14.00 -5.64 8.13
CA LEU A 142 13.90 -4.20 7.89
C LEU A 142 12.90 -3.92 6.78
N ILE A 143 11.97 -2.99 7.04
CA ILE A 143 10.96 -2.57 6.08
C ILE A 143 11.46 -1.32 5.35
N PRO A 144 11.44 -1.31 4.01
CA PRO A 144 11.78 -0.11 3.25
C PRO A 144 10.72 0.98 3.42
N VAL A 145 11.17 2.23 3.44
CA VAL A 145 10.30 3.41 3.36
C VAL A 145 10.66 4.17 2.09
N PHE A 146 9.70 4.31 1.20
CA PHE A 146 9.82 5.14 0.01
C PHE A 146 9.03 6.42 0.22
N ALA A 147 9.56 7.55 -0.22
CA ALA A 147 8.88 8.82 -0.12
C ALA A 147 9.08 9.64 -1.41
N PHE A 148 8.04 10.34 -1.84
CA PHE A 148 8.05 11.20 -3.02
C PHE A 148 7.28 12.49 -2.73
N GLY A 149 7.77 13.62 -3.25
CA GLY A 149 7.15 14.92 -3.07
C GLY A 149 7.82 15.79 -2.00
N PRO A 150 7.19 16.92 -1.62
CA PRO A 150 7.78 17.88 -0.68
C PRO A 150 8.06 17.25 0.69
N GLY A 151 9.30 17.34 1.17
CA GLY A 151 9.73 16.80 2.46
C GLY A 151 10.08 15.30 2.45
N ALA A 152 10.13 14.66 1.28
CA ALA A 152 10.50 13.25 1.14
C ALA A 152 11.88 12.92 1.74
N GLU A 153 12.84 13.86 1.69
CA GLU A 153 14.18 13.72 2.26
C GLU A 153 14.18 13.43 3.76
N ARG A 154 13.11 13.79 4.48
CA ARG A 154 12.96 13.54 5.91
C ARG A 154 12.76 12.07 6.26
N PHE A 155 12.40 11.24 5.25
CA PHE A 155 12.14 9.81 5.40
C PHE A 155 13.37 8.95 5.10
N MET A 156 14.53 9.54 4.85
CA MET A 156 15.78 8.82 4.69
C MET A 156 16.31 8.29 6.04
N GLY A 157 17.08 7.20 5.99
CA GLY A 157 17.77 6.62 7.14
C GLY A 157 17.11 5.36 7.69
N ILE A 158 17.63 4.88 8.83
CA ILE A 158 17.11 3.75 9.58
C ILE A 158 16.57 4.29 10.91
N TYR A 159 15.34 3.96 11.21
CA TYR A 159 14.63 4.45 12.40
C TYR A 159 13.52 3.48 12.80
N GLN A 160 12.90 3.70 13.96
CA GLN A 160 11.78 2.90 14.43
C GLN A 160 10.53 3.20 13.60
N ASN A 161 9.64 2.21 13.39
CA ASN A 161 8.43 2.40 12.58
C ASN A 161 7.51 3.50 13.12
N ASN A 162 7.43 3.69 14.43
CA ASN A 162 6.63 4.76 15.04
C ASN A 162 7.20 6.18 14.79
N ASP A 163 8.46 6.32 14.37
CA ASP A 163 9.03 7.60 13.96
C ASP A 163 8.36 8.15 12.70
N ILE A 164 7.80 7.28 11.86
CA ILE A 164 7.03 7.67 10.66
C ILE A 164 5.89 8.62 11.03
N PHE A 165 5.18 8.35 12.14
CA PHE A 165 4.13 9.23 12.65
C PHE A 165 4.66 10.66 12.91
N PHE A 166 5.79 10.79 13.61
CA PHE A 166 6.35 12.10 13.92
C PHE A 166 6.88 12.82 12.67
N LYS A 167 7.40 12.08 11.70
CA LYS A 167 7.84 12.62 10.41
C LYS A 167 6.63 13.15 9.61
N MET A 168 5.53 12.39 9.53
CA MET A 168 4.27 12.81 8.91
C MET A 168 3.68 14.04 9.61
N LYS A 169 3.59 14.03 10.95
CA LYS A 169 3.09 15.16 11.73
C LYS A 169 3.86 16.46 11.42
N ARG A 170 5.18 16.39 11.31
CA ARG A 170 6.02 17.54 10.96
C ARG A 170 5.76 18.03 9.53
N SER A 171 5.46 17.14 8.58
CA SER A 171 5.13 17.50 7.20
C SER A 171 3.81 18.27 7.10
N PHE A 172 2.85 18.00 7.98
CA PHE A 172 1.62 18.78 8.13
C PHE A 172 1.80 20.08 8.93
N SER A 173 3.00 20.40 9.40
CA SER A 173 3.24 21.53 10.31
C SER A 173 2.34 21.50 11.56
N LEU A 174 1.85 20.35 11.96
CA LEU A 174 1.05 20.17 13.18
C LEU A 174 1.96 20.24 14.41
N LYS A 175 1.56 21.06 15.37
CA LYS A 175 2.26 21.23 16.66
C LYS A 175 1.97 20.10 17.65
#